data_f9f5c0093513885aae9e521a2a00f189
#
_entry.id   f9f5c0093513885aae9e521a2a00f189
#
_cell.length_a   1.000
_cell.length_b   1.000
_cell.length_c   1.000
_cell.angle_alpha   90.00
_cell.angle_beta   90.00
_cell.angle_gamma   90.00
#
_symmetry.space_group_name_H-M   'P 1'
#
loop_
_entity.id
_entity.type
_entity.pdbx_description
1 polymer ?
#
loop_
_entity_poly.entity_id
_entity_poly.type
_entity_poly.pdbx_seq_one_letter_code
_entity_poly.pdbx_strand_id
1 'polypeptide(L)'
;RTGEERYHVMADRFKDHAIFDPLAQGEDVLTGMHANTQIPKVLGWERLGAICNDEQADAATNTFWDSVVHHRSVSIGAHSVSEHFHPTDDFSSMIESREGPETCNSYNMSKLAERLWLRSGSADYINFYERVLENHLLSTINPKQPGFVYFTPMRSQHYRAYSTPQECFWCCVGSGLENHARYGRLIYALQRPAAQDSADSAAAGFASSAAETGNTVSNNAEAEATRLLVNLYIDSTFDCPGQGLRITQRAARIEDGVDYTVTFTLESTAEHVPDTPGGLRETTLFLRRPWWAEHYGVMEATCAVCTLDPARTNDIPEGYLPLRLRWNGVAEVVMRLRPRITVERMPDGSPWVSFMKGPKVMALASDSDDMD
;
A
#
# COMPACT_ATOMS: atom_id res chain seq x y z
N ARG A 1 20.08 -13.19 2.52
CA ARG A 1 20.45 -13.49 1.10
C ARG A 1 21.68 -14.38 1.00
N THR A 2 22.65 -14.27 1.92
CA THR A 2 23.89 -15.06 1.89
C THR A 2 23.81 -16.35 2.73
N GLY A 3 22.89 -16.43 3.70
CA GLY A 3 22.81 -17.53 4.68
C GLY A 3 23.93 -17.53 5.74
N GLU A 4 24.76 -16.48 5.77
CA GLU A 4 25.88 -16.42 6.72
C GLU A 4 25.46 -15.80 8.06
N GLU A 5 25.60 -16.55 9.13
CA GLU A 5 25.24 -16.18 10.52
C GLU A 5 25.88 -14.87 10.98
N ARG A 6 27.10 -14.54 10.52
CA ARG A 6 27.76 -13.28 10.89
C ARG A 6 26.94 -12.03 10.57
N TYR A 7 26.11 -12.05 9.51
CA TYR A 7 25.26 -10.90 9.16
C TYR A 7 24.05 -10.80 10.07
N HIS A 8 23.51 -11.92 10.54
CA HIS A 8 22.47 -11.94 11.55
C HIS A 8 22.97 -11.37 12.88
N VAL A 9 24.12 -11.87 13.37
CA VAL A 9 24.76 -11.34 14.58
C VAL A 9 25.06 -9.84 14.46
N MET A 10 25.47 -9.37 13.29
CA MET A 10 25.69 -7.94 13.06
C MET A 10 24.37 -7.16 13.11
N ALA A 11 23.30 -7.64 12.47
CA ALA A 11 21.99 -6.98 12.48
C ALA A 11 21.43 -6.85 13.89
N ASP A 12 21.61 -7.89 14.72
CA ASP A 12 21.19 -7.89 16.12
C ASP A 12 21.85 -6.79 16.95
N ARG A 13 23.14 -6.52 16.71
CA ARG A 13 23.87 -5.41 17.37
C ARG A 13 23.33 -4.01 17.02
N PHE A 14 22.57 -3.88 15.93
CA PHE A 14 21.98 -2.61 15.47
C PHE A 14 20.48 -2.49 15.78
N LYS A 15 19.92 -3.38 16.61
CA LYS A 15 18.49 -3.33 16.98
C LYS A 15 18.07 -2.05 17.69
N ASP A 16 18.99 -1.32 18.31
CA ASP A 16 18.67 -0.17 19.18
C ASP A 16 17.72 -0.55 20.32
N HIS A 17 18.24 -1.33 21.25
CA HIS A 17 17.49 -1.93 22.37
C HIS A 17 16.74 -0.92 23.24
N ALA A 18 17.16 0.36 23.26
CA ALA A 18 16.45 1.41 24.00
C ALA A 18 15.04 1.67 23.46
N ILE A 19 14.79 1.34 22.18
CA ILE A 19 13.50 1.49 21.53
C ILE A 19 12.89 0.13 21.21
N PHE A 20 13.72 -0.81 20.76
CA PHE A 20 13.29 -2.16 20.39
C PHE A 20 12.64 -2.91 21.55
N ASP A 21 13.31 -2.96 22.72
CA ASP A 21 12.86 -3.77 23.85
C ASP A 21 11.50 -3.31 24.42
N PRO A 22 11.26 -2.00 24.66
CA PRO A 22 9.93 -1.52 25.06
C PRO A 22 8.86 -1.83 24.03
N LEU A 23 9.11 -1.56 22.74
CA LEU A 23 8.14 -1.84 21.67
C LEU A 23 7.84 -3.35 21.56
N ALA A 24 8.83 -4.23 21.75
CA ALA A 24 8.61 -5.68 21.78
C ALA A 24 7.76 -6.14 22.96
N GLN A 25 7.68 -5.33 24.04
CA GLN A 25 6.83 -5.55 25.21
C GLN A 25 5.46 -4.86 25.10
N GLY A 26 5.19 -4.18 23.98
CA GLY A 26 3.93 -3.45 23.75
C GLY A 26 3.92 -2.03 24.34
N GLU A 27 5.08 -1.52 24.76
CA GLU A 27 5.21 -0.17 25.35
C GLU A 27 5.56 0.87 24.28
N ASP A 28 4.72 1.90 24.16
CA ASP A 28 4.95 3.02 23.24
C ASP A 28 5.88 4.06 23.86
N VAL A 29 7.10 4.15 23.35
CA VAL A 29 8.13 5.10 23.79
C VAL A 29 8.46 6.17 22.72
N LEU A 30 7.61 6.33 21.70
CA LEU A 30 7.94 7.12 20.52
C LEU A 30 7.81 8.63 20.70
N THR A 31 6.99 9.11 21.64
CA THR A 31 6.72 10.53 21.83
C THR A 31 8.02 11.34 22.01
N GLY A 32 8.16 12.40 21.20
CA GLY A 32 9.34 13.28 21.21
C GLY A 32 10.56 12.74 20.43
N MET A 33 10.50 11.51 19.90
CA MET A 33 11.57 11.00 19.07
C MET A 33 11.45 11.50 17.64
N HIS A 34 12.60 11.69 16.98
CA HIS A 34 12.63 12.00 15.54
C HIS A 34 12.07 10.84 14.74
N ALA A 35 10.93 11.05 14.07
CA ALA A 35 10.13 9.98 13.47
C ALA A 35 10.86 9.24 12.35
N ASN A 36 11.43 9.98 11.39
CA ASN A 36 12.10 9.35 10.25
C ASN A 36 13.38 8.58 10.64
N THR A 37 13.96 8.83 11.80
CA THR A 37 15.07 8.05 12.31
C THR A 37 14.62 6.67 12.80
N GLN A 38 13.39 6.56 13.30
CA GLN A 38 12.88 5.28 13.84
C GLN A 38 12.36 4.36 12.75
N ILE A 39 11.61 4.88 11.79
CA ILE A 39 10.95 4.04 10.75
C ILE A 39 11.93 3.11 10.01
N PRO A 40 13.14 3.53 9.59
CA PRO A 40 14.12 2.64 8.96
C PRO A 40 14.61 1.51 9.87
N LYS A 41 14.68 1.73 11.19
CA LYS A 41 15.03 0.66 12.16
C LYS A 41 13.93 -0.42 12.14
N VAL A 42 12.66 0.00 12.18
CA VAL A 42 11.50 -0.90 12.12
C VAL A 42 11.47 -1.70 10.83
N LEU A 43 11.84 -1.10 9.69
CA LEU A 43 12.03 -1.84 8.44
C LEU A 43 13.11 -2.94 8.56
N GLY A 44 14.12 -2.70 9.38
CA GLY A 44 15.15 -3.71 9.72
C GLY A 44 14.59 -4.82 10.61
N TRP A 45 13.81 -4.49 11.62
CA TRP A 45 13.17 -5.46 12.54
C TRP A 45 12.13 -6.32 11.79
N GLU A 46 11.29 -5.70 10.96
CA GLU A 46 10.37 -6.45 10.08
C GLU A 46 11.15 -7.49 9.27
N ARG A 47 12.32 -7.10 8.74
CA ARG A 47 13.14 -8.02 7.95
C ARG A 47 13.74 -9.14 8.79
N LEU A 48 14.10 -8.92 10.04
CA LEU A 48 14.55 -9.95 10.97
C LEU A 48 13.41 -10.92 11.28
N GLY A 49 12.21 -10.42 11.62
CA GLY A 49 11.02 -11.24 11.80
C GLY A 49 10.74 -12.12 10.58
N ALA A 50 10.80 -11.54 9.37
CA ALA A 50 10.51 -12.25 8.13
C ALA A 50 11.55 -13.32 7.74
N ILE A 51 12.84 -13.14 8.06
CA ILE A 51 13.91 -14.06 7.63
C ILE A 51 14.29 -15.02 8.72
N CYS A 52 14.34 -14.56 9.99
CA CYS A 52 14.86 -15.31 11.11
C CYS A 52 13.75 -15.86 12.02
N ASN A 53 12.46 -15.58 11.71
CA ASN A 53 11.32 -15.88 12.58
C ASN A 53 11.51 -15.31 14.00
N ASP A 54 12.03 -14.07 14.08
CA ASP A 54 12.25 -13.35 15.34
C ASP A 54 10.92 -12.77 15.85
N GLU A 55 10.27 -13.46 16.78
CA GLU A 55 8.98 -13.08 17.35
C GLU A 55 9.03 -11.71 18.07
N GLN A 56 10.16 -11.36 18.68
CA GLN A 56 10.33 -10.06 19.34
C GLN A 56 10.40 -8.93 18.30
N ALA A 57 11.06 -9.17 17.17
CA ALA A 57 11.13 -8.23 16.09
C ALA A 57 9.75 -8.03 15.44
N ASP A 58 8.94 -9.07 15.34
CA ASP A 58 7.55 -8.98 14.89
C ASP A 58 6.69 -8.21 15.89
N ALA A 59 6.82 -8.50 17.18
CA ALA A 59 6.08 -7.78 18.24
C ALA A 59 6.43 -6.28 18.23
N ALA A 60 7.73 -5.93 18.20
CA ALA A 60 8.19 -4.53 18.14
C ALA A 60 7.65 -3.81 16.87
N THR A 61 7.68 -4.49 15.74
CA THR A 61 7.18 -3.95 14.47
C THR A 61 5.68 -3.69 14.53
N ASN A 62 4.90 -4.63 15.09
CA ASN A 62 3.46 -4.49 15.22
C ASN A 62 3.06 -3.38 16.20
N THR A 63 3.73 -3.27 17.34
CA THR A 63 3.51 -2.17 18.29
C THR A 63 3.83 -0.82 17.68
N PHE A 64 4.93 -0.72 16.93
CA PHE A 64 5.28 0.50 16.21
C PHE A 64 4.22 0.86 15.16
N TRP A 65 3.79 -0.12 14.37
CA TRP A 65 2.75 0.08 13.35
C TRP A 65 1.45 0.59 13.96
N ASP A 66 0.98 -0.09 15.00
CA ASP A 66 -0.25 0.28 15.71
C ASP A 66 -0.18 1.70 16.27
N SER A 67 0.90 2.02 16.98
CA SER A 67 1.13 3.34 17.54
C SER A 67 1.12 4.45 16.49
N VAL A 68 1.80 4.25 15.35
CA VAL A 68 1.92 5.29 14.32
C VAL A 68 0.63 5.41 13.51
N VAL A 69 0.06 4.29 13.08
CA VAL A 69 -1.07 4.30 12.14
C VAL A 69 -2.39 4.62 12.83
N HIS A 70 -2.63 4.03 14.01
CA HIS A 70 -3.91 4.14 14.68
C HIS A 70 -3.96 5.23 15.76
N HIS A 71 -2.80 5.65 16.27
CA HIS A 71 -2.76 6.61 17.38
C HIS A 71 -2.06 7.93 17.08
N ARG A 72 -1.35 8.06 15.94
CA ARG A 72 -0.63 9.30 15.58
C ARG A 72 -0.90 9.82 14.17
N SER A 73 -1.55 9.02 13.31
CA SER A 73 -1.82 9.45 11.94
C SER A 73 -3.07 10.30 11.85
N VAL A 74 -3.01 11.33 11.01
CA VAL A 74 -4.15 12.17 10.63
C VAL A 74 -4.78 11.66 9.33
N SER A 75 -5.89 12.25 8.91
CA SER A 75 -6.71 11.81 7.78
C SER A 75 -5.95 11.60 6.46
N ILE A 76 -4.85 12.32 6.21
CA ILE A 76 -3.99 12.11 5.04
C ILE A 76 -3.08 10.87 5.17
N GLY A 77 -3.17 10.11 6.26
CA GLY A 77 -2.33 8.95 6.56
C GLY A 77 -0.92 9.30 7.05
N ALA A 78 -0.63 10.56 7.25
CA ALA A 78 0.67 11.04 7.69
C ALA A 78 0.67 11.39 9.18
N HIS A 79 1.85 11.49 9.76
CA HIS A 79 2.08 11.69 11.19
C HIS A 79 3.30 12.57 11.42
N SER A 80 3.58 12.90 12.68
CA SER A 80 4.68 13.76 13.14
C SER A 80 4.47 15.27 12.92
N VAL A 81 5.13 16.05 13.74
CA VAL A 81 5.19 17.50 13.65
C VAL A 81 6.64 17.90 13.84
N SER A 82 7.16 18.80 12.99
CA SER A 82 8.55 19.24 13.05
C SER A 82 9.52 18.04 13.19
N GLU A 83 9.33 17.00 12.34
CA GLU A 83 10.09 15.76 12.28
C GLU A 83 9.92 14.79 13.48
N HIS A 84 9.18 15.16 14.53
CA HIS A 84 9.09 14.38 15.76
C HIS A 84 7.70 13.81 15.99
N PHE A 85 7.63 12.65 16.64
CA PHE A 85 6.36 12.07 17.07
C PHE A 85 5.74 12.95 18.18
N HIS A 86 4.54 13.45 17.94
CA HIS A 86 3.73 14.13 18.96
C HIS A 86 3.10 13.08 19.90
N PRO A 87 2.59 13.48 21.09
CA PRO A 87 1.82 12.60 21.96
C PRO A 87 0.61 11.99 21.27
N THR A 88 0.16 10.83 21.72
CA THR A 88 -1.04 10.15 21.16
C THR A 88 -2.34 10.80 21.59
N ASP A 89 -2.33 11.58 22.65
CA ASP A 89 -3.48 12.24 23.30
C ASP A 89 -3.50 13.77 23.12
N ASP A 90 -2.56 14.31 22.35
CA ASP A 90 -2.49 15.76 22.06
C ASP A 90 -2.04 16.02 20.61
N PHE A 91 -2.97 16.50 19.79
CA PHE A 91 -2.76 16.88 18.40
C PHE A 91 -2.73 18.39 18.17
N SER A 92 -2.68 19.21 19.24
CA SER A 92 -2.63 20.68 19.13
C SER A 92 -1.49 21.16 18.23
N SER A 93 -0.29 20.60 18.41
CA SER A 93 0.87 20.91 17.58
C SER A 93 0.66 20.58 16.09
N MET A 94 -0.12 19.55 15.76
CA MET A 94 -0.45 19.18 14.37
C MET A 94 -1.28 20.27 13.68
N ILE A 95 -2.17 20.90 14.41
CA ILE A 95 -3.06 21.96 13.89
C ILE A 95 -2.38 23.34 13.87
N GLU A 96 -1.51 23.61 14.84
CA GLU A 96 -0.90 24.94 15.02
C GLU A 96 0.41 25.13 14.25
N SER A 97 1.17 24.05 14.06
CA SER A 97 2.50 24.13 13.46
C SER A 97 2.44 24.40 11.94
N ARG A 98 3.43 25.14 11.47
CA ARG A 98 3.73 25.29 10.05
C ARG A 98 4.48 24.09 9.47
N GLU A 99 5.09 23.29 10.34
CA GLU A 99 5.89 22.10 10.02
C GLU A 99 5.11 20.85 10.41
N GLY A 100 4.14 20.50 9.56
CA GLY A 100 3.32 19.30 9.73
C GLY A 100 4.06 18.01 9.34
N PRO A 101 3.32 16.98 8.92
CA PRO A 101 3.91 15.71 8.50
C PRO A 101 4.98 15.83 7.44
N GLU A 102 6.08 15.09 7.67
CA GLU A 102 7.24 15.01 6.78
C GLU A 102 7.02 13.97 5.66
N THR A 103 7.41 14.32 4.42
CA THR A 103 7.29 13.41 3.27
C THR A 103 8.09 12.11 3.45
N CYS A 104 9.30 12.17 4.04
CA CYS A 104 10.13 10.97 4.26
C CYS A 104 9.45 9.96 5.19
N ASN A 105 8.73 10.43 6.20
CA ASN A 105 8.00 9.56 7.13
C ASN A 105 6.97 8.73 6.37
N SER A 106 6.12 9.38 5.59
CA SER A 106 5.10 8.71 4.78
C SER A 106 5.70 7.77 3.73
N TYR A 107 6.81 8.16 3.12
CA TYR A 107 7.55 7.31 2.20
C TYR A 107 8.04 6.02 2.88
N ASN A 108 8.68 6.13 4.03
CA ASN A 108 9.19 4.96 4.76
C ASN A 108 8.06 4.11 5.36
N MET A 109 6.98 4.72 5.84
CA MET A 109 5.78 3.99 6.28
C MET A 109 5.11 3.24 5.12
N SER A 110 5.09 3.79 3.91
CA SER A 110 4.59 3.08 2.74
C SER A 110 5.42 1.83 2.39
N LYS A 111 6.75 1.87 2.63
CA LYS A 111 7.62 0.69 2.50
C LYS A 111 7.33 -0.35 3.57
N LEU A 112 7.04 0.08 4.80
CA LEU A 112 6.67 -0.83 5.89
C LEU A 112 5.31 -1.49 5.60
N ALA A 113 4.32 -0.72 5.15
CA ALA A 113 3.03 -1.24 4.73
C ALA A 113 3.14 -2.32 3.64
N GLU A 114 3.97 -2.07 2.60
CA GLU A 114 4.27 -3.05 1.56
C GLU A 114 4.81 -4.37 2.13
N ARG A 115 5.79 -4.29 3.04
CA ARG A 115 6.42 -5.48 3.63
C ARG A 115 5.48 -6.27 4.52
N LEU A 116 4.71 -5.59 5.36
CA LEU A 116 3.72 -6.21 6.22
C LEU A 116 2.61 -6.88 5.39
N TRP A 117 2.17 -6.22 4.31
CA TRP A 117 1.24 -6.81 3.37
C TRP A 117 1.81 -8.06 2.67
N LEU A 118 3.04 -8.02 2.21
CA LEU A 118 3.70 -9.16 1.56
C LEU A 118 3.79 -10.39 2.47
N ARG A 119 3.80 -10.20 3.78
CA ARG A 119 3.81 -11.29 4.76
C ARG A 119 2.43 -11.82 5.12
N SER A 120 1.46 -10.92 5.29
CA SER A 120 0.14 -11.26 5.83
C SER A 120 -0.94 -11.40 4.78
N GLY A 121 -0.82 -10.68 3.65
CA GLY A 121 -1.89 -10.53 2.66
C GLY A 121 -3.05 -9.65 3.12
N SER A 122 -3.02 -9.07 4.34
CA SER A 122 -4.12 -8.26 4.86
C SER A 122 -4.29 -6.96 4.08
N ALA A 123 -5.52 -6.71 3.63
CA ALA A 123 -5.87 -5.49 2.89
C ALA A 123 -5.69 -4.21 3.72
N ASP A 124 -5.59 -4.28 5.05
CA ASP A 124 -5.44 -3.11 5.92
C ASP A 124 -4.14 -2.36 5.65
N TYR A 125 -3.06 -3.07 5.36
CA TYR A 125 -1.80 -2.45 4.97
C TYR A 125 -1.90 -1.72 3.63
N ILE A 126 -2.69 -2.26 2.68
CA ILE A 126 -2.94 -1.58 1.40
C ILE A 126 -3.89 -0.40 1.59
N ASN A 127 -4.86 -0.49 2.50
CA ASN A 127 -5.74 0.62 2.85
C ASN A 127 -4.94 1.82 3.37
N PHE A 128 -3.98 1.58 4.26
CA PHE A 128 -3.06 2.63 4.71
C PHE A 128 -2.18 3.16 3.56
N TYR A 129 -1.61 2.24 2.76
CA TYR A 129 -0.76 2.62 1.61
C TYR A 129 -1.52 3.52 0.62
N GLU A 130 -2.75 3.16 0.25
CA GLU A 130 -3.61 3.95 -0.63
C GLU A 130 -3.90 5.33 -0.04
N ARG A 131 -4.25 5.39 1.26
CA ARG A 131 -4.51 6.65 1.97
C ARG A 131 -3.32 7.59 1.90
N VAL A 132 -2.14 7.11 2.23
CA VAL A 132 -0.89 7.90 2.21
C VAL A 132 -0.53 8.30 0.78
N LEU A 133 -0.66 7.38 -0.18
CA LEU A 133 -0.37 7.64 -1.59
C LEU A 133 -1.25 8.77 -2.12
N GLU A 134 -2.57 8.65 -1.98
CA GLU A 134 -3.57 9.57 -2.56
C GLU A 134 -3.54 10.96 -1.90
N ASN A 135 -3.29 11.05 -0.59
CA ASN A 135 -3.48 12.29 0.15
C ASN A 135 -2.18 12.99 0.54
N HIS A 136 -1.07 12.27 0.60
CA HIS A 136 0.21 12.86 0.97
C HIS A 136 1.24 12.73 -0.16
N LEU A 137 1.65 11.52 -0.54
CA LEU A 137 2.79 11.32 -1.43
C LEU A 137 2.58 11.93 -2.83
N LEU A 138 1.44 11.70 -3.47
CA LEU A 138 1.13 12.29 -4.79
C LEU A 138 1.06 13.82 -4.75
N SER A 139 0.73 14.40 -3.60
CA SER A 139 0.62 15.86 -3.44
C SER A 139 1.95 16.54 -3.13
N THR A 140 3.03 15.78 -2.93
CA THR A 140 4.35 16.35 -2.56
C THR A 140 5.15 16.85 -3.74
N ILE A 141 4.65 16.70 -4.96
CA ILE A 141 5.29 17.15 -6.18
C ILE A 141 4.59 18.38 -6.72
N ASN A 142 5.39 19.34 -7.15
CA ASN A 142 4.86 20.49 -7.86
C ASN A 142 4.48 20.10 -9.30
N PRO A 143 3.19 20.18 -9.70
CA PRO A 143 2.78 19.80 -11.05
C PRO A 143 3.18 20.81 -12.14
N LYS A 144 3.63 22.01 -11.77
CA LYS A 144 3.94 23.10 -12.70
C LYS A 144 5.43 23.32 -12.92
N GLN A 145 6.24 22.98 -11.93
CA GLN A 145 7.70 23.17 -11.98
C GLN A 145 8.40 22.13 -11.09
N PRO A 146 9.66 21.77 -11.34
CA PRO A 146 10.41 20.86 -10.48
C PRO A 146 10.43 21.36 -9.02
N GLY A 147 10.09 20.49 -8.09
CA GLY A 147 10.11 20.78 -6.65
C GLY A 147 9.34 19.74 -5.86
N PHE A 148 9.82 19.49 -4.63
CA PHE A 148 9.26 18.53 -3.69
C PHE A 148 8.93 19.21 -2.36
N VAL A 149 7.95 18.68 -1.66
CA VAL A 149 7.52 19.17 -0.36
C VAL A 149 8.31 18.45 0.74
N TYR A 150 8.75 19.21 1.75
CA TYR A 150 9.29 18.67 2.99
C TYR A 150 8.16 18.37 3.97
N PHE A 151 7.45 19.44 4.40
CA PHE A 151 6.33 19.36 5.32
C PHE A 151 5.01 19.63 4.62
N THR A 152 3.98 18.88 5.02
CA THR A 152 2.60 19.14 4.64
C THR A 152 1.85 19.68 5.86
N PRO A 153 1.73 20.99 6.05
CA PRO A 153 1.03 21.55 7.19
C PRO A 153 -0.44 21.12 7.22
N MET A 154 -0.90 20.74 8.40
CA MET A 154 -2.33 20.50 8.66
C MET A 154 -3.03 21.77 9.18
N ARG A 155 -2.27 22.80 9.44
CA ARG A 155 -2.76 24.12 9.83
C ARG A 155 -3.64 24.68 8.72
N SER A 156 -4.83 25.15 9.09
CA SER A 156 -5.73 25.84 8.17
C SER A 156 -5.09 27.14 7.65
N GLN A 157 -5.50 27.56 6.45
CA GLN A 157 -5.02 28.80 5.79
C GLN A 157 -3.49 28.85 5.65
N HIS A 158 -2.88 27.69 5.42
CA HIS A 158 -1.44 27.60 5.20
C HIS A 158 -1.13 26.93 3.86
N TYR A 159 0.11 27.02 3.44
CA TYR A 159 0.56 26.52 2.14
C TYR A 159 1.74 25.55 2.27
N ARG A 160 1.97 24.79 1.23
CA ARG A 160 3.16 23.95 1.09
C ARG A 160 4.30 24.71 0.45
N ALA A 161 5.49 24.60 1.03
CA ALA A 161 6.72 25.08 0.43
C ALA A 161 7.36 23.96 -0.41
N TYR A 162 7.71 24.29 -1.64
CA TYR A 162 8.41 23.37 -2.54
C TYR A 162 9.90 23.67 -2.59
N SER A 163 10.71 22.63 -2.74
CA SER A 163 12.14 22.77 -2.95
C SER A 163 12.44 23.48 -4.28
N THR A 164 13.58 24.17 -4.34
CA THR A 164 14.13 24.65 -5.59
C THR A 164 14.95 23.54 -6.29
N PRO A 165 15.08 23.55 -7.61
CA PRO A 165 15.77 22.46 -8.33
C PRO A 165 17.25 22.28 -7.98
N GLN A 166 17.93 23.33 -7.50
CA GLN A 166 19.39 23.36 -7.41
C GLN A 166 19.96 23.72 -6.03
N GLU A 167 19.12 24.20 -5.11
CA GLU A 167 19.58 24.77 -3.84
C GLU A 167 19.11 23.99 -2.60
N CYS A 168 18.21 23.03 -2.78
CA CYS A 168 17.64 22.25 -1.70
C CYS A 168 18.14 20.80 -1.74
N PHE A 169 18.96 20.43 -0.78
CA PHE A 169 19.44 19.06 -0.57
C PHE A 169 18.73 18.42 0.63
N TRP A 170 17.42 18.55 0.66
CA TRP A 170 16.60 17.95 1.71
C TRP A 170 16.47 16.43 1.51
N CYS A 171 16.38 15.68 2.60
CA CYS A 171 16.07 14.25 2.55
C CYS A 171 14.80 13.97 1.73
N CYS A 172 13.80 14.86 1.85
CA CYS A 172 12.52 14.75 1.14
C CYS A 172 12.62 14.97 -0.37
N VAL A 173 13.69 15.58 -0.89
CA VAL A 173 13.99 15.60 -2.35
C VAL A 173 14.35 14.20 -2.81
N GLY A 174 15.19 13.49 -2.05
CA GLY A 174 15.58 12.11 -2.34
C GLY A 174 14.37 11.16 -2.28
N SER A 175 13.61 11.18 -1.20
CA SER A 175 12.41 10.35 -1.06
C SER A 175 11.34 10.72 -2.09
N GLY A 176 11.22 11.98 -2.46
CA GLY A 176 10.32 12.45 -3.51
C GLY A 176 10.64 11.82 -4.88
N LEU A 177 11.93 11.77 -5.25
CA LEU A 177 12.38 11.09 -6.47
C LEU A 177 12.11 9.58 -6.42
N GLU A 178 12.39 8.93 -5.29
CA GLU A 178 12.16 7.49 -5.11
C GLU A 178 10.66 7.13 -5.13
N ASN A 179 9.79 8.00 -4.59
CA ASN A 179 8.34 7.79 -4.60
C ASN A 179 7.81 7.52 -6.01
N HIS A 180 8.25 8.32 -7.00
CA HIS A 180 7.81 8.17 -8.38
C HIS A 180 8.12 6.80 -8.96
N ALA A 181 9.30 6.26 -8.68
CA ALA A 181 9.71 4.95 -9.14
C ALA A 181 8.91 3.81 -8.48
N ARG A 182 8.12 4.10 -7.44
CA ARG A 182 7.42 3.09 -6.63
C ARG A 182 5.90 3.07 -6.81
N TYR A 183 5.27 4.06 -7.41
CA TYR A 183 3.81 4.16 -7.49
C TYR A 183 3.15 2.92 -8.13
N GLY A 184 3.77 2.33 -9.14
CA GLY A 184 3.28 1.13 -9.80
C GLY A 184 3.48 -0.17 -9.02
N ARG A 185 4.27 -0.15 -7.94
CA ARG A 185 4.81 -1.37 -7.32
C ARG A 185 3.76 -2.25 -6.66
N LEU A 186 2.72 -1.67 -6.09
CA LEU A 186 1.67 -2.39 -5.38
C LEU A 186 0.32 -2.42 -6.10
N ILE A 187 0.24 -1.98 -7.36
CA ILE A 187 -1.02 -2.04 -8.10
C ILE A 187 -1.46 -3.49 -8.26
N TYR A 188 -0.54 -4.37 -8.61
CA TYR A 188 -0.77 -5.80 -8.79
C TYR A 188 0.23 -6.64 -8.00
N ALA A 189 -0.18 -7.88 -7.70
CA ALA A 189 0.73 -8.90 -7.21
C ALA A 189 0.32 -10.28 -7.71
N LEU A 190 1.31 -11.17 -7.85
CA LEU A 190 1.09 -12.57 -8.17
C LEU A 190 1.28 -13.40 -6.90
N GLN A 191 0.27 -14.17 -6.55
CA GLN A 191 0.41 -15.20 -5.53
C GLN A 191 0.92 -16.45 -6.19
N ARG A 192 2.11 -16.89 -5.77
CA ARG A 192 2.65 -18.19 -6.16
C ARG A 192 2.07 -19.27 -5.26
N PRO A 193 1.78 -20.47 -5.80
CA PRO A 193 1.50 -21.61 -4.95
C PRO A 193 2.62 -21.83 -3.93
N ALA A 194 2.28 -22.23 -2.72
CA ALA A 194 3.30 -22.65 -1.76
C ALA A 194 4.08 -23.81 -2.39
N ALA A 195 5.40 -23.67 -2.49
CA ALA A 195 6.24 -24.76 -2.97
C ALA A 195 6.04 -25.97 -2.04
N GLN A 196 5.55 -27.07 -2.60
CA GLN A 196 5.52 -28.32 -1.88
C GLN A 196 6.99 -28.72 -1.62
N ASP A 197 7.32 -28.81 -0.35
CA ASP A 197 8.53 -29.42 0.21
C ASP A 197 9.91 -28.87 -0.19
N SER A 198 10.32 -27.82 0.48
CA SER A 198 11.65 -27.78 1.10
C SER A 198 11.53 -27.06 2.43
N ALA A 199 12.08 -27.64 3.50
CA ALA A 199 12.00 -27.19 4.89
C ALA A 199 12.65 -25.83 5.17
N ASP A 200 12.95 -25.04 4.13
CA ASP A 200 13.68 -23.76 4.21
C ASP A 200 12.89 -22.54 3.70
N SER A 201 11.58 -22.65 3.41
CA SER A 201 10.80 -21.47 2.98
C SER A 201 9.57 -21.22 3.85
N ALA A 202 9.79 -20.74 5.08
CA ALA A 202 8.75 -20.15 5.92
C ALA A 202 8.32 -18.74 5.48
N ALA A 203 8.43 -18.41 4.21
CA ALA A 203 7.97 -17.15 3.64
C ALA A 203 7.32 -17.41 2.27
N ALA A 204 6.11 -17.99 2.29
CA ALA A 204 5.20 -17.89 1.14
C ALA A 204 4.75 -16.44 0.99
N GLY A 205 5.65 -15.56 0.54
CA GLY A 205 5.37 -14.14 0.36
C GLY A 205 4.77 -13.87 -1.01
N PHE A 206 3.88 -12.89 -1.06
CA PHE A 206 3.43 -12.29 -2.32
C PHE A 206 4.60 -11.61 -3.02
N ALA A 207 4.79 -11.86 -4.33
CA ALA A 207 5.78 -11.15 -5.13
C ALA A 207 5.15 -9.88 -5.70
N SER A 208 5.72 -8.72 -5.42
CA SER A 208 5.30 -7.47 -6.06
C SER A 208 5.76 -7.42 -7.52
N SER A 209 5.04 -6.70 -8.37
CA SER A 209 5.27 -6.56 -9.83
C SER A 209 6.57 -5.85 -10.24
N ALA A 210 7.46 -5.53 -9.32
CA ALA A 210 8.78 -5.01 -9.67
C ALA A 210 9.67 -6.17 -10.16
N ALA A 211 9.97 -6.16 -11.44
CA ALA A 211 10.75 -7.15 -12.17
C ALA A 211 12.05 -7.53 -11.44
N GLU A 212 12.12 -8.76 -10.93
CA GLU A 212 13.39 -9.44 -10.77
C GLU A 212 13.66 -10.20 -12.07
N THR A 213 14.59 -9.66 -12.84
CA THR A 213 15.15 -10.34 -14.01
C THR A 213 15.92 -11.58 -13.55
N GLY A 214 15.49 -12.72 -14.01
CA GLY A 214 16.29 -13.93 -14.12
C GLY A 214 16.15 -14.94 -13.00
N ASN A 215 15.22 -15.89 -13.18
CA ASN A 215 15.47 -17.26 -12.80
C ASN A 215 14.61 -18.20 -13.68
N THR A 216 15.29 -19.14 -14.35
CA THR A 216 14.68 -20.18 -15.17
C THR A 216 13.84 -21.10 -14.31
N VAL A 217 12.54 -21.11 -14.57
CA VAL A 217 11.57 -22.03 -13.94
C VAL A 217 11.66 -23.38 -14.62
N SER A 218 11.89 -24.46 -13.87
CA SER A 218 11.73 -25.82 -14.34
C SER A 218 10.25 -26.11 -14.58
N ASN A 219 9.93 -26.49 -15.81
CA ASN A 219 8.61 -26.96 -16.23
C ASN A 219 8.36 -28.34 -15.66
N ASN A 220 7.56 -28.48 -14.61
CA ASN A 220 6.74 -29.67 -14.28
C ASN A 220 6.05 -29.46 -12.93
N ALA A 221 4.96 -28.68 -12.91
CA ALA A 221 3.92 -28.75 -11.90
C ALA A 221 2.59 -28.46 -12.61
N GLU A 222 1.56 -29.23 -12.32
CA GLU A 222 0.20 -29.03 -12.79
C GLU A 222 -0.16 -27.55 -12.64
N ALA A 223 -0.68 -26.93 -13.71
CA ALA A 223 -0.95 -25.51 -13.78
C ALA A 223 -2.05 -25.14 -12.76
N GLU A 224 -1.67 -24.89 -11.51
CA GLU A 224 -2.55 -24.22 -10.58
C GLU A 224 -2.91 -22.84 -11.17
N ALA A 225 -4.19 -22.50 -11.12
CA ALA A 225 -4.70 -21.26 -11.68
C ALA A 225 -3.96 -20.07 -11.07
N THR A 226 -3.42 -19.22 -11.93
CA THR A 226 -2.72 -18.00 -11.51
C THR A 226 -3.63 -17.14 -10.65
N ARG A 227 -3.16 -16.79 -9.46
CA ARG A 227 -3.85 -15.88 -8.55
C ARG A 227 -3.23 -14.49 -8.69
N LEU A 228 -3.97 -13.57 -9.27
CA LEU A 228 -3.58 -12.20 -9.44
C LEU A 228 -4.35 -11.30 -8.48
N LEU A 229 -3.64 -10.59 -7.59
CA LEU A 229 -4.22 -9.62 -6.69
C LEU A 229 -4.20 -8.23 -7.35
N VAL A 230 -5.31 -7.52 -7.27
CA VAL A 230 -5.46 -6.12 -7.67
C VAL A 230 -5.66 -5.29 -6.41
N ASN A 231 -4.65 -4.51 -6.07
CA ASN A 231 -4.61 -3.74 -4.82
C ASN A 231 -5.09 -2.30 -4.98
N LEU A 232 -4.72 -1.65 -6.09
CA LEU A 232 -5.03 -0.25 -6.33
C LEU A 232 -5.76 -0.11 -7.67
N TYR A 233 -6.80 0.71 -7.68
CA TYR A 233 -7.61 0.98 -8.87
C TYR A 233 -7.11 2.23 -9.59
N ILE A 234 -5.96 2.08 -10.25
CA ILE A 234 -5.22 3.14 -10.94
C ILE A 234 -5.01 2.71 -12.39
N ASP A 235 -5.18 3.63 -13.34
CA ASP A 235 -4.90 3.39 -14.76
C ASP A 235 -3.51 2.80 -14.95
N SER A 236 -3.47 1.59 -15.48
CA SER A 236 -2.22 0.84 -15.58
C SER A 236 -2.32 -0.34 -16.53
N THR A 237 -1.17 -0.82 -16.96
CA THR A 237 -1.04 -2.09 -17.70
C THR A 237 0.01 -2.94 -17.00
N PHE A 238 -0.30 -4.21 -16.82
CA PHE A 238 0.59 -5.20 -16.23
C PHE A 238 0.81 -6.34 -17.22
N ASP A 239 2.06 -6.54 -17.60
CA ASP A 239 2.48 -7.66 -18.44
C ASP A 239 3.03 -8.78 -17.56
N CYS A 240 2.46 -9.99 -17.69
CA CYS A 240 2.92 -11.18 -17.01
C CYS A 240 3.31 -12.26 -18.05
N PRO A 241 4.47 -12.15 -18.70
CA PRO A 241 4.86 -13.02 -19.80
C PRO A 241 4.98 -14.49 -19.37
N GLY A 242 5.43 -14.75 -18.14
CA GLY A 242 5.49 -16.11 -17.59
C GLY A 242 4.13 -16.79 -17.46
N GLN A 243 3.04 -16.04 -17.49
CA GLN A 243 1.66 -16.50 -17.46
C GLN A 243 0.95 -16.30 -18.81
N GLY A 244 1.62 -15.72 -19.81
CA GLY A 244 1.03 -15.37 -21.08
C GLY A 244 -0.20 -14.46 -20.94
N LEU A 245 -0.16 -13.51 -20.00
CA LEU A 245 -1.26 -12.64 -19.62
C LEU A 245 -0.81 -11.18 -19.63
N ARG A 246 -1.62 -10.34 -20.26
CA ARG A 246 -1.61 -8.89 -20.07
C ARG A 246 -2.93 -8.48 -19.43
N ILE A 247 -2.87 -7.62 -18.43
CA ILE A 247 -4.04 -6.99 -17.84
C ILE A 247 -3.92 -5.47 -17.94
N THR A 248 -4.94 -4.82 -18.45
CA THR A 248 -5.06 -3.35 -18.48
C THR A 248 -6.25 -2.97 -17.62
N GLN A 249 -6.06 -2.01 -16.71
CA GLN A 249 -7.17 -1.41 -15.99
C GLN A 249 -7.32 0.06 -16.34
N ARG A 250 -8.58 0.51 -16.42
CA ARG A 250 -8.97 1.89 -16.62
C ARG A 250 -10.03 2.26 -15.59
N ALA A 251 -9.73 3.30 -14.81
CA ALA A 251 -10.65 3.85 -13.82
C ALA A 251 -11.30 5.11 -14.39
N ALA A 252 -12.62 5.13 -14.42
CA ALA A 252 -13.39 6.26 -14.91
C ALA A 252 -14.45 6.66 -13.90
N ARG A 253 -14.66 7.98 -13.74
CA ARG A 253 -15.81 8.49 -12.99
C ARG A 253 -17.05 8.40 -13.87
N ILE A 254 -18.15 7.88 -13.32
CA ILE A 254 -19.44 7.86 -14.03
C ILE A 254 -20.02 9.30 -14.08
N GLU A 255 -20.86 9.58 -15.08
CA GLU A 255 -21.46 10.91 -15.31
C GLU A 255 -22.28 11.44 -14.14
N ASP A 256 -22.80 10.55 -13.26
CA ASP A 256 -23.49 10.96 -12.03
C ASP A 256 -22.56 11.67 -11.02
N GLY A 257 -21.23 11.66 -11.29
CA GLY A 257 -20.19 12.29 -10.46
C GLY A 257 -19.97 11.61 -9.10
N VAL A 258 -20.66 10.51 -8.83
CA VAL A 258 -20.63 9.80 -7.54
C VAL A 258 -19.82 8.53 -7.65
N ASP A 259 -20.15 7.68 -8.60
CA ASP A 259 -19.56 6.35 -8.73
C ASP A 259 -18.33 6.34 -9.64
N TYR A 260 -17.50 5.30 -9.47
CA TYR A 260 -16.40 4.98 -10.37
C TYR A 260 -16.65 3.62 -11.02
N THR A 261 -16.29 3.50 -12.29
CA THR A 261 -16.10 2.20 -12.92
C THR A 261 -14.62 1.91 -13.05
N VAL A 262 -14.26 0.64 -12.87
CA VAL A 262 -12.94 0.13 -13.20
C VAL A 262 -13.13 -0.98 -14.21
N THR A 263 -12.61 -0.79 -15.40
CA THR A 263 -12.64 -1.79 -16.46
C THR A 263 -11.29 -2.51 -16.49
N PHE A 264 -11.33 -3.82 -16.38
CA PHE A 264 -10.20 -4.71 -16.56
C PHE A 264 -10.30 -5.39 -17.90
N THR A 265 -9.31 -5.21 -18.76
CA THR A 265 -9.16 -5.96 -20.02
C THR A 265 -8.01 -6.96 -19.83
N LEU A 266 -8.32 -8.24 -19.95
CA LEU A 266 -7.37 -9.34 -19.93
C LEU A 266 -7.12 -9.80 -21.36
N GLU A 267 -5.84 -9.89 -21.75
CA GLU A 267 -5.42 -10.34 -23.07
C GLU A 267 -4.46 -11.51 -22.95
N SER A 268 -4.69 -12.55 -23.74
CA SER A 268 -3.73 -13.65 -23.86
C SER A 268 -2.56 -13.21 -24.73
N THR A 269 -1.35 -13.25 -24.16
CA THR A 269 -0.10 -12.96 -24.88
C THR A 269 0.69 -14.21 -25.24
N ALA A 270 0.19 -15.39 -24.86
CA ALA A 270 0.83 -16.67 -25.19
C ALA A 270 0.45 -17.12 -26.59
N GLU A 271 1.42 -17.58 -27.35
CA GLU A 271 1.20 -18.23 -28.64
C GLU A 271 0.49 -19.60 -28.50
N HIS A 272 0.54 -20.18 -27.28
CA HIS A 272 -0.03 -21.49 -27.00
C HIS A 272 -1.29 -21.34 -26.12
N VAL A 273 -2.42 -21.79 -26.66
CA VAL A 273 -3.66 -21.94 -25.90
C VAL A 273 -3.53 -23.17 -25.01
N PRO A 274 -3.82 -23.12 -23.69
CA PRO A 274 -3.76 -24.30 -22.82
C PRO A 274 -4.64 -25.45 -23.33
N ASP A 275 -4.19 -26.68 -23.14
CA ASP A 275 -4.93 -27.93 -23.44
C ASP A 275 -6.12 -28.14 -22.48
N THR A 276 -6.93 -27.12 -22.31
CA THR A 276 -8.17 -27.19 -21.51
C THR A 276 -9.35 -27.46 -22.44
N PRO A 277 -10.41 -28.17 -21.99
CA PRO A 277 -11.60 -28.39 -22.80
C PRO A 277 -12.18 -27.07 -23.30
N GLY A 278 -12.16 -26.86 -24.63
CA GLY A 278 -12.61 -25.64 -25.27
C GLY A 278 -11.56 -24.53 -25.40
N GLY A 279 -10.27 -24.81 -25.08
CA GLY A 279 -9.18 -23.80 -25.21
C GLY A 279 -9.31 -22.60 -24.28
N LEU A 280 -10.02 -22.76 -23.16
CA LEU A 280 -10.27 -21.66 -22.20
C LEU A 280 -9.13 -21.57 -21.18
N ARG A 281 -8.72 -20.35 -20.90
CA ARG A 281 -7.81 -20.03 -19.77
C ARG A 281 -8.61 -19.86 -18.48
N GLU A 282 -8.01 -20.27 -17.37
CA GLU A 282 -8.55 -19.99 -16.04
C GLU A 282 -7.68 -18.93 -15.35
N THR A 283 -8.32 -17.88 -14.84
CA THR A 283 -7.65 -16.83 -14.09
C THR A 283 -8.50 -16.45 -12.88
N THR A 284 -7.90 -16.36 -11.71
CA THR A 284 -8.56 -15.83 -10.54
C THR A 284 -7.98 -14.45 -10.25
N LEU A 285 -8.81 -13.42 -10.32
CA LEU A 285 -8.49 -12.08 -9.84
C LEU A 285 -8.96 -11.95 -8.39
N PHE A 286 -8.08 -11.56 -7.49
CA PHE A 286 -8.44 -11.15 -6.14
C PHE A 286 -8.52 -9.64 -6.13
N LEU A 287 -9.73 -9.12 -6.14
CA LEU A 287 -10.01 -7.68 -6.18
C LEU A 287 -10.10 -7.16 -4.75
N ARG A 288 -9.22 -6.24 -4.35
CA ARG A 288 -9.28 -5.65 -3.01
C ARG A 288 -10.60 -4.90 -2.83
N ARG A 289 -11.25 -5.10 -1.68
CA ARG A 289 -12.38 -4.30 -1.26
C ARG A 289 -11.86 -3.04 -0.53
N PRO A 290 -11.94 -1.84 -1.15
CA PRO A 290 -11.45 -0.64 -0.50
C PRO A 290 -12.29 -0.29 0.74
N TRP A 291 -11.65 0.14 1.83
CA TRP A 291 -12.32 0.55 3.06
C TRP A 291 -13.34 1.69 2.86
N TRP A 292 -13.08 2.52 1.86
CA TRP A 292 -13.90 3.68 1.52
C TRP A 292 -15.07 3.37 0.57
N ALA A 293 -15.18 2.16 0.04
CA ALA A 293 -16.25 1.79 -0.87
C ALA A 293 -17.50 1.39 -0.08
N GLU A 294 -18.60 2.12 -0.29
CA GLU A 294 -19.92 1.78 0.23
C GLU A 294 -20.52 0.60 -0.52
N HIS A 295 -20.45 0.65 -1.87
CA HIS A 295 -20.82 -0.43 -2.75
C HIS A 295 -19.63 -0.85 -3.60
N TYR A 296 -19.52 -2.16 -3.80
CA TYR A 296 -18.42 -2.80 -4.47
C TYR A 296 -18.91 -4.06 -5.15
N GLY A 297 -18.73 -4.17 -6.46
CA GLY A 297 -19.15 -5.36 -7.19
C GLY A 297 -18.86 -5.30 -8.69
N VAL A 298 -18.81 -6.47 -9.30
CA VAL A 298 -18.73 -6.62 -10.74
C VAL A 298 -20.12 -6.36 -11.34
N MET A 299 -20.18 -5.52 -12.35
CA MET A 299 -21.41 -5.18 -13.08
C MET A 299 -21.56 -6.04 -14.32
N GLU A 300 -20.48 -6.17 -15.09
CA GLU A 300 -20.47 -6.82 -16.39
C GLU A 300 -19.18 -7.61 -16.56
N ALA A 301 -19.27 -8.73 -17.25
CA ALA A 301 -18.10 -9.46 -17.69
C ALA A 301 -18.37 -10.12 -19.05
N THR A 302 -17.49 -9.87 -20.01
CA THR A 302 -17.52 -10.49 -21.33
C THR A 302 -16.51 -11.64 -21.35
N CYS A 303 -16.90 -12.80 -20.84
CA CYS A 303 -16.09 -14.01 -20.87
C CYS A 303 -16.99 -15.24 -20.97
N ALA A 304 -16.43 -16.39 -21.38
CA ALA A 304 -17.20 -17.61 -21.56
C ALA A 304 -17.88 -18.08 -20.26
N VAL A 305 -17.19 -17.88 -19.10
CA VAL A 305 -17.73 -18.12 -17.77
C VAL A 305 -17.13 -17.10 -16.81
N CYS A 306 -17.95 -16.33 -16.13
CA CYS A 306 -17.57 -15.47 -15.05
C CYS A 306 -18.32 -15.87 -13.78
N THR A 307 -17.61 -16.31 -12.76
CA THR A 307 -18.21 -16.65 -11.47
C THR A 307 -17.58 -15.84 -10.36
N LEU A 308 -18.42 -15.07 -9.68
CA LEU A 308 -18.14 -14.55 -8.36
C LEU A 308 -18.52 -15.64 -7.36
N ASP A 309 -17.57 -16.44 -6.92
CA ASP A 309 -17.85 -17.51 -5.96
C ASP A 309 -16.95 -17.36 -4.72
N PRO A 310 -17.41 -16.65 -3.68
CA PRO A 310 -16.69 -16.56 -2.42
C PRO A 310 -16.65 -17.89 -1.65
N ALA A 311 -17.51 -18.87 -2.00
CA ALA A 311 -17.74 -20.05 -1.15
C ALA A 311 -16.73 -21.19 -1.34
N ARG A 312 -15.83 -21.13 -2.32
CA ARG A 312 -14.97 -22.28 -2.70
C ARG A 312 -13.47 -22.12 -2.46
N THR A 313 -13.02 -21.04 -1.82
CA THR A 313 -11.60 -20.86 -1.52
C THR A 313 -11.39 -20.63 -0.04
N ASN A 314 -10.79 -21.61 0.64
CA ASN A 314 -10.38 -21.48 2.04
C ASN A 314 -9.21 -20.49 2.24
N ASP A 315 -8.65 -19.95 1.14
CA ASP A 315 -7.43 -19.12 1.12
C ASP A 315 -7.68 -17.75 0.47
N ILE A 316 -8.81 -17.10 0.76
CA ILE A 316 -9.05 -15.72 0.29
C ILE A 316 -8.34 -14.78 1.24
N PRO A 317 -7.41 -13.94 0.77
CA PRO A 317 -6.82 -12.90 1.61
C PRO A 317 -7.91 -11.98 2.17
N GLU A 318 -7.77 -11.61 3.44
CA GLU A 318 -8.74 -10.75 4.10
C GLU A 318 -8.90 -9.41 3.36
N GLY A 319 -10.14 -9.02 3.11
CA GLY A 319 -10.47 -7.79 2.39
C GLY A 319 -10.43 -7.90 0.87
N TYR A 320 -10.35 -9.10 0.31
CA TYR A 320 -10.41 -9.34 -1.14
C TYR A 320 -11.66 -10.10 -1.56
N LEU A 321 -12.08 -9.88 -2.80
CA LEU A 321 -13.15 -10.61 -3.47
C LEU A 321 -12.54 -11.45 -4.60
N PRO A 322 -12.67 -12.78 -4.58
CA PRO A 322 -12.18 -13.64 -5.65
C PRO A 322 -13.16 -13.60 -6.84
N LEU A 323 -12.61 -13.30 -8.00
CA LEU A 323 -13.31 -13.36 -9.29
C LEU A 323 -12.64 -14.41 -10.16
N ARG A 324 -13.36 -15.52 -10.44
CA ARG A 324 -12.89 -16.57 -11.32
C ARG A 324 -13.39 -16.37 -12.73
N LEU A 325 -12.47 -16.39 -13.67
CA LEU A 325 -12.72 -16.18 -15.08
C LEU A 325 -12.28 -17.42 -15.87
N ARG A 326 -13.16 -17.88 -16.78
CA ARG A 326 -12.80 -18.79 -17.86
C ARG A 326 -13.01 -18.06 -19.18
N TRP A 327 -11.92 -17.84 -19.89
CA TRP A 327 -11.92 -16.92 -21.03
C TRP A 327 -10.94 -17.37 -22.12
N ASN A 328 -11.09 -16.79 -23.32
CA ASN A 328 -10.21 -17.05 -24.46
C ASN A 328 -9.97 -15.74 -25.21
N GLY A 329 -8.74 -15.54 -25.70
CA GLY A 329 -8.34 -14.34 -26.44
C GLY A 329 -8.36 -13.08 -25.59
N VAL A 330 -9.52 -12.47 -25.44
CA VAL A 330 -9.73 -11.25 -24.65
C VAL A 330 -10.94 -11.43 -23.72
N ALA A 331 -10.82 -10.96 -22.49
CA ALA A 331 -11.94 -10.84 -21.56
C ALA A 331 -12.00 -9.43 -20.97
N GLU A 332 -13.19 -8.93 -20.74
CA GLU A 332 -13.42 -7.66 -20.09
C GLU A 332 -14.27 -7.84 -18.84
N VAL A 333 -13.91 -7.16 -17.75
CA VAL A 333 -14.64 -7.12 -16.49
C VAL A 333 -14.81 -5.68 -16.07
N VAL A 334 -16.07 -5.27 -15.87
CA VAL A 334 -16.40 -3.93 -15.38
C VAL A 334 -16.84 -4.03 -13.92
N MET A 335 -16.14 -3.34 -13.05
CA MET A 335 -16.46 -3.22 -11.64
C MET A 335 -16.96 -1.82 -11.33
N ARG A 336 -17.95 -1.72 -10.43
CA ARG A 336 -18.45 -0.45 -9.90
C ARG A 336 -18.01 -0.27 -8.45
N LEU A 337 -17.55 0.94 -8.14
CA LEU A 337 -17.18 1.39 -6.81
C LEU A 337 -17.99 2.65 -6.46
N ARG A 338 -18.72 2.63 -5.36
CA ARG A 338 -19.35 3.82 -4.82
C ARG A 338 -18.55 4.35 -3.65
N PRO A 339 -17.95 5.55 -3.76
CA PRO A 339 -17.21 6.13 -2.66
C PRO A 339 -18.16 6.57 -1.54
N ARG A 340 -17.78 6.26 -0.31
CA ARG A 340 -18.42 6.72 0.91
C ARG A 340 -17.98 8.16 1.19
N ILE A 341 -18.88 8.98 1.73
CA ILE A 341 -18.52 10.25 2.37
C ILE A 341 -18.43 9.99 3.86
N THR A 342 -17.29 10.30 4.46
CA THR A 342 -17.05 10.09 5.89
C THR A 342 -16.48 11.33 6.55
N VAL A 343 -16.71 11.44 7.86
CA VAL A 343 -16.10 12.43 8.72
C VAL A 343 -15.14 11.71 9.64
N GLU A 344 -13.87 12.05 9.56
CA GLU A 344 -12.83 11.53 10.45
C GLU A 344 -12.48 12.56 11.51
N ARG A 345 -12.48 12.12 12.76
CA ARG A 345 -12.09 12.93 13.92
C ARG A 345 -10.62 12.75 14.22
N MET A 346 -10.03 13.73 14.86
CA MET A 346 -8.68 13.59 15.39
C MET A 346 -8.65 12.49 16.46
N PRO A 347 -7.56 11.68 16.53
CA PRO A 347 -7.46 10.58 17.51
C PRO A 347 -7.52 11.01 18.97
N ASP A 348 -7.11 12.24 19.30
CA ASP A 348 -7.15 12.82 20.66
C ASP A 348 -8.56 13.24 21.12
N GLY A 349 -9.59 13.08 20.26
CA GLY A 349 -10.95 13.47 20.55
C GLY A 349 -11.21 14.98 20.48
N SER A 350 -10.25 15.78 20.00
CA SER A 350 -10.43 17.21 19.76
C SER A 350 -11.55 17.47 18.73
N PRO A 351 -12.11 18.70 18.65
CA PRO A 351 -13.25 19.00 17.78
C PRO A 351 -12.91 19.03 16.29
N TRP A 352 -11.63 18.92 15.95
CA TRP A 352 -11.19 18.96 14.56
C TRP A 352 -11.61 17.74 13.79
N VAL A 353 -12.07 17.95 12.56
CA VAL A 353 -12.55 16.90 11.67
C VAL A 353 -12.04 17.10 10.26
N SER A 354 -11.94 15.98 9.52
CA SER A 354 -11.70 15.99 8.09
C SER A 354 -12.88 15.34 7.37
N PHE A 355 -13.27 15.89 6.23
CA PHE A 355 -14.24 15.26 5.35
C PHE A 355 -13.51 14.46 4.28
N MET A 356 -13.95 13.23 4.05
CA MET A 356 -13.40 12.38 3.01
C MET A 356 -14.48 11.98 2.01
N LYS A 357 -14.10 11.90 0.74
CA LYS A 357 -14.89 11.29 -0.34
C LYS A 357 -14.08 10.16 -0.95
N GLY A 358 -14.48 8.93 -0.65
CA GLY A 358 -13.67 7.75 -0.99
C GLY A 358 -12.31 7.83 -0.31
N PRO A 359 -11.20 7.56 -1.02
CA PRO A 359 -9.86 7.61 -0.42
C PRO A 359 -9.33 9.03 -0.17
N LYS A 360 -10.02 10.08 -0.67
CA LYS A 360 -9.49 11.45 -0.73
C LYS A 360 -10.03 12.34 0.37
N VAL A 361 -9.14 13.05 1.04
CA VAL A 361 -9.46 14.15 1.95
C VAL A 361 -9.94 15.34 1.13
N MET A 362 -11.07 15.88 1.50
CA MET A 362 -11.66 17.05 0.86
C MET A 362 -11.04 18.33 1.43
N ALA A 363 -10.73 19.28 0.57
CA ALA A 363 -10.22 20.58 0.96
C ALA A 363 -11.10 21.67 0.35
N LEU A 364 -11.36 22.72 1.13
CA LEU A 364 -12.03 23.92 0.69
C LEU A 364 -11.02 25.05 0.60
N ALA A 365 -10.93 25.70 -0.56
CA ALA A 365 -10.19 26.95 -0.68
C ALA A 365 -11.00 28.07 -0.02
N SER A 366 -10.35 28.86 0.83
CA SER A 366 -10.97 29.99 1.50
C SER A 366 -10.03 31.20 1.43
N ASP A 367 -10.60 32.35 1.06
CA ASP A 367 -9.93 33.66 1.12
C ASP A 367 -10.22 34.37 2.43
N SER A 368 -11.00 33.75 3.34
CA SER A 368 -11.33 34.32 4.67
C SER A 368 -10.20 34.03 5.64
N ASP A 369 -9.86 35.02 6.43
CA ASP A 369 -8.96 34.88 7.59
C ASP A 369 -9.72 34.38 8.84
N ASP A 370 -11.05 34.23 8.73
CA ASP A 370 -11.91 33.71 9.78
C ASP A 370 -11.92 32.19 9.75
N MET A 371 -11.58 31.61 10.88
CA MET A 371 -11.43 30.17 11.07
C MET A 371 -12.58 29.54 11.87
N ASP A 372 -13.55 30.33 12.28
CA ASP A 372 -14.70 29.90 13.10
C ASP A 372 -15.82 29.26 12.26
#